data_ac859e6ba4cc27a8fb90324dfcaafab2
#
_entry.id   ac859e6ba4cc27a8fb90324dfcaafab2
#
_cell.length_a   1.000
_cell.length_b   1.000
_cell.length_c   1.000
_cell.angle_alpha   90.00
_cell.angle_beta   90.00
_cell.angle_gamma   90.00
#
_symmetry.space_group_name_H-M   'P 1'
#
loop_
_entity.id
_entity.type
_entity.pdbx_description
1 polymer ?
#
loop_
_entity_poly.entity_id
_entity_poly.type
_entity_poly.pdbx_seq_one_letter_code
_entity_poly.pdbx_strand_id
1 'polypeptide(L)'
;MEAYNICSNVKNEHVVSCVFSATNPNTAYSVTRGRVGLTMKDSAGKTLETTYFMLQTIAPGDTVRFAYTYTCKNGRPSSVSCSQPSTTSSSFKDPTGAIKANELSAEITEVSSPDGLNYNRFSGSVTNKSRYPSECTQISIILKKNGKIVSSDFLLLTIPIPSGGKSNFTLYHTKDVSFDSYEVIATPWF
;
A
#
# COMPACT_ATOMS: atom_id res chain seq x y z
N MET A 1 -0.90 -11.66 -1.74
CA MET A 1 -0.24 -10.71 -2.67
C MET A 1 -0.86 -10.93 -4.04
N GLU A 2 -1.41 -9.87 -4.63
CA GLU A 2 -2.05 -9.93 -5.96
C GLU A 2 -1.03 -9.85 -7.09
N ALA A 3 -0.08 -8.94 -6.95
CA ALA A 3 0.95 -8.69 -7.93
C ALA A 3 2.20 -8.12 -7.27
N TYR A 4 3.33 -8.27 -7.95
CA TYR A 4 4.55 -7.56 -7.64
C TYR A 4 5.27 -7.15 -8.92
N ASN A 5 6.09 -6.11 -8.83
CA ASN A 5 7.03 -5.69 -9.85
C ASN A 5 8.40 -5.40 -9.23
N ILE A 6 9.45 -5.56 -10.02
CA ILE A 6 10.82 -5.27 -9.62
C ILE A 6 11.37 -4.23 -10.58
N CYS A 7 11.64 -3.04 -10.08
CA CYS A 7 12.21 -1.93 -10.84
C CYS A 7 13.46 -1.39 -10.15
N SER A 8 14.15 -0.45 -10.79
CA SER A 8 15.22 0.32 -10.17
C SER A 8 14.72 1.72 -9.87
N ASN A 9 15.12 2.28 -8.75
CA ASN A 9 14.88 3.69 -8.45
C ASN A 9 16.00 4.58 -9.02
N VAL A 10 15.89 5.89 -8.81
CA VAL A 10 16.86 6.90 -9.27
C VAL A 10 18.29 6.70 -8.74
N LYS A 11 18.47 5.88 -7.70
CA LYS A 11 19.78 5.52 -7.13
C LYS A 11 20.29 4.15 -7.62
N ASN A 12 19.63 3.56 -8.63
CA ASN A 12 19.86 2.19 -9.09
C ASN A 12 19.66 1.11 -8.02
N GLU A 13 18.93 1.41 -6.97
CA GLU A 13 18.54 0.42 -5.97
C GLU A 13 17.34 -0.39 -6.50
N HIS A 14 17.29 -1.66 -6.15
CA HIS A 14 16.23 -2.55 -6.60
C HIS A 14 15.00 -2.42 -5.70
N VAL A 15 13.94 -1.86 -6.24
CA VAL A 15 12.67 -1.68 -5.54
C VAL A 15 11.70 -2.78 -5.94
N VAL A 16 11.15 -3.44 -4.93
CA VAL A 16 10.02 -4.36 -5.06
C VAL A 16 8.76 -3.59 -4.71
N SER A 17 7.87 -3.43 -5.67
CA SER A 17 6.54 -2.90 -5.45
C SER A 17 5.52 -4.02 -5.45
N CYS A 18 4.67 -4.08 -4.44
CA CYS A 18 3.68 -5.14 -4.25
C CYS A 18 2.29 -4.56 -4.07
N VAL A 19 1.30 -5.27 -4.57
CA VAL A 19 -0.11 -5.01 -4.28
C VAL A 19 -0.67 -6.18 -3.49
N PHE A 20 -1.31 -5.87 -2.38
CA PHE A 20 -1.91 -6.84 -1.49
C PHE A 20 -3.41 -6.63 -1.38
N SER A 21 -4.11 -7.74 -1.17
CA SER A 21 -5.47 -7.77 -0.66
C SER A 21 -5.47 -8.63 0.61
N ALA A 22 -6.08 -8.15 1.67
CA ALA A 22 -6.18 -8.86 2.93
C ALA A 22 -7.61 -8.74 3.48
N THR A 23 -8.19 -9.87 3.83
CA THR A 23 -9.53 -9.97 4.38
C THR A 23 -9.47 -10.37 5.85
N ASN A 24 -10.25 -9.72 6.68
CA ASN A 24 -10.52 -10.14 8.04
C ASN A 24 -11.79 -11.00 8.06
N PRO A 25 -11.70 -12.33 8.15
CA PRO A 25 -12.89 -13.19 8.18
C PRO A 25 -13.63 -13.15 9.51
N ASN A 26 -13.03 -12.55 10.55
CA ASN A 26 -13.66 -12.42 11.86
C ASN A 26 -14.77 -11.36 11.77
N THR A 27 -15.93 -11.68 12.30
CA THR A 27 -17.11 -10.78 12.29
C THR A 27 -17.27 -9.97 13.57
N ALA A 28 -16.51 -10.29 14.63
CA ALA A 28 -16.64 -9.67 15.94
C ALA A 28 -15.48 -8.71 16.28
N TYR A 29 -14.30 -8.92 15.70
CA TYR A 29 -13.10 -8.16 16.06
C TYR A 29 -12.39 -7.61 14.84
N SER A 30 -11.82 -6.42 14.97
CA SER A 30 -10.86 -5.88 14.02
C SER A 30 -9.53 -6.62 14.17
N VAL A 31 -8.81 -6.81 13.05
CA VAL A 31 -7.42 -7.29 13.03
C VAL A 31 -6.51 -6.10 12.81
N THR A 32 -5.50 -5.96 13.65
CA THR A 32 -4.47 -4.92 13.52
C THR A 32 -3.09 -5.52 13.72
N ARG A 33 -2.07 -4.91 13.12
CA ARG A 33 -0.67 -5.32 13.29
C ARG A 33 -0.38 -6.78 12.94
N GLY A 34 -1.18 -7.38 12.06
CA GLY A 34 -0.83 -8.67 11.48
C GLY A 34 0.50 -8.55 10.74
N ARG A 35 1.43 -9.49 10.99
CA ARG A 35 2.78 -9.43 10.42
C ARG A 35 2.87 -10.30 9.17
N VAL A 36 3.28 -9.73 8.06
CA VAL A 36 3.48 -10.44 6.79
C VAL A 36 4.97 -10.47 6.45
N GLY A 37 5.52 -11.66 6.18
CA GLY A 37 6.88 -11.81 5.69
C GLY A 37 6.93 -11.64 4.18
N LEU A 38 7.95 -10.96 3.69
CA LEU A 38 8.25 -10.80 2.27
C LEU A 38 9.64 -11.36 2.00
N THR A 39 9.73 -12.40 1.17
CA THR A 39 10.99 -13.07 0.83
C THR A 39 11.32 -12.80 -0.64
N MET A 40 12.51 -12.28 -0.87
CA MET A 40 13.07 -11.97 -2.18
C MET A 40 14.18 -12.96 -2.53
N LYS A 41 14.14 -13.51 -3.75
CA LYS A 41 15.12 -14.49 -4.23
C LYS A 41 15.72 -14.04 -5.55
N ASP A 42 16.98 -14.46 -5.80
CA ASP A 42 17.66 -14.29 -7.09
C ASP A 42 17.18 -15.30 -8.14
N SER A 43 17.78 -15.27 -9.33
CA SER A 43 17.46 -16.18 -10.43
C SER A 43 17.86 -17.64 -10.17
N ALA A 44 18.77 -17.89 -9.24
CA ALA A 44 19.16 -19.23 -8.81
C ALA A 44 18.28 -19.78 -7.67
N GLY A 45 17.29 -19.00 -7.22
CA GLY A 45 16.39 -19.35 -6.12
C GLY A 45 16.98 -19.13 -4.72
N LYS A 46 18.19 -18.56 -4.62
CA LYS A 46 18.79 -18.20 -3.35
C LYS A 46 18.09 -17.01 -2.74
N THR A 47 17.77 -17.09 -1.45
CA THR A 47 17.19 -15.96 -0.70
C THR A 47 18.20 -14.83 -0.60
N LEU A 48 17.85 -13.68 -1.15
CA LEU A 48 18.60 -12.44 -1.03
C LEU A 48 18.28 -11.75 0.28
N GLU A 49 16.98 -11.67 0.59
CA GLU A 49 16.51 -10.94 1.76
C GLU A 49 15.12 -11.43 2.18
N THR A 50 14.87 -11.35 3.48
CA THR A 50 13.52 -11.51 4.04
C THR A 50 13.25 -10.31 4.94
N THR A 51 12.14 -9.65 4.71
CA THR A 51 11.66 -8.53 5.51
C THR A 51 10.24 -8.77 5.99
N TYR A 52 9.73 -7.88 6.82
CA TYR A 52 8.37 -7.95 7.34
C TYR A 52 7.73 -6.59 7.28
N PHE A 53 6.43 -6.57 7.04
CA PHE A 53 5.62 -5.38 7.22
C PHE A 53 4.39 -5.70 8.08
N MET A 54 3.80 -4.66 8.62
CA MET A 54 2.59 -4.76 9.43
C MET A 54 1.38 -4.52 8.55
N LEU A 55 0.37 -5.37 8.69
CA LEU A 55 -0.94 -5.12 8.08
C LEU A 55 -1.59 -3.91 8.75
N GLN A 56 -2.34 -3.22 7.96
CA GLN A 56 -3.26 -2.17 8.39
C GLN A 56 -4.35 -2.74 9.29
N THR A 57 -5.10 -1.86 9.94
CA THR A 57 -6.30 -2.28 10.66
C THR A 57 -7.38 -2.69 9.65
N ILE A 58 -7.92 -3.89 9.83
CA ILE A 58 -8.98 -4.43 9.00
C ILE A 58 -10.21 -4.66 9.87
N ALA A 59 -11.26 -3.90 9.59
CA ALA A 59 -12.55 -4.01 10.31
C ALA A 59 -13.16 -5.42 10.16
N PRO A 60 -14.10 -5.81 11.04
CA PRO A 60 -14.78 -7.10 10.95
C PRO A 60 -15.43 -7.33 9.59
N GLY A 61 -15.13 -8.46 8.96
CA GLY A 61 -15.67 -8.87 7.66
C GLY A 61 -15.19 -8.01 6.47
N ASP A 62 -14.26 -7.08 6.69
CA ASP A 62 -13.78 -6.16 5.65
C ASP A 62 -12.59 -6.73 4.89
N THR A 63 -12.35 -6.17 3.72
CA THR A 63 -11.19 -6.44 2.88
C THR A 63 -10.49 -5.12 2.54
N VAL A 64 -9.22 -5.03 2.85
CA VAL A 64 -8.38 -3.90 2.47
C VAL A 64 -7.49 -4.28 1.28
N ARG A 65 -7.28 -3.33 0.39
CA ARG A 65 -6.35 -3.45 -0.73
C ARG A 65 -5.37 -2.29 -0.68
N PHE A 66 -4.07 -2.58 -0.76
CA PHE A 66 -3.03 -1.58 -0.55
C PHE A 66 -1.74 -1.92 -1.29
N ALA A 67 -0.90 -0.91 -1.47
CA ALA A 67 0.45 -1.07 -1.98
C ALA A 67 1.47 -1.15 -0.85
N TYR A 68 2.58 -1.83 -1.11
CA TYR A 68 3.77 -1.84 -0.27
C TYR A 68 5.01 -1.85 -1.14
N THR A 69 5.98 -1.02 -0.83
CA THR A 69 7.26 -0.95 -1.53
C THR A 69 8.41 -1.26 -0.60
N TYR A 70 9.42 -1.95 -1.12
CA TYR A 70 10.61 -2.30 -0.36
C TYR A 70 11.86 -2.22 -1.24
N THR A 71 12.92 -1.61 -0.73
CA THR A 71 14.21 -1.56 -1.42
C THR A 71 15.06 -2.75 -0.99
N CYS A 72 15.31 -3.68 -1.92
CA CYS A 72 16.17 -4.84 -1.69
C CYS A 72 17.64 -4.40 -1.72
N LYS A 73 18.35 -4.61 -0.61
CA LYS A 73 19.73 -4.16 -0.44
C LYS A 73 20.75 -5.20 -0.91
N ASN A 74 20.36 -6.47 -0.96
CA ASN A 74 21.29 -7.60 -1.16
C ASN A 74 21.31 -8.11 -2.60
N GLY A 75 20.96 -7.27 -3.58
CA GLY A 75 20.99 -7.59 -4.99
C GLY A 75 19.62 -7.47 -5.65
N ARG A 76 19.58 -7.75 -6.96
CA ARG A 76 18.35 -7.68 -7.75
C ARG A 76 17.53 -8.96 -7.58
N PRO A 77 16.32 -8.88 -7.02
CA PRO A 77 15.43 -10.03 -6.98
C PRO A 77 15.01 -10.46 -8.38
N SER A 78 14.70 -11.72 -8.55
CA SER A 78 14.00 -12.28 -9.72
C SER A 78 12.60 -12.76 -9.35
N SER A 79 12.38 -13.05 -8.07
CA SER A 79 11.08 -13.45 -7.55
C SER A 79 10.83 -12.95 -6.14
N VAL A 80 9.55 -12.77 -5.83
CA VAL A 80 9.06 -12.30 -4.53
C VAL A 80 7.93 -13.20 -4.09
N SER A 81 7.94 -13.59 -2.83
CA SER A 81 6.86 -14.36 -2.19
C SER A 81 6.51 -13.76 -0.85
N CYS A 82 5.27 -13.94 -0.43
CA CYS A 82 4.82 -13.50 0.90
C CYS A 82 4.36 -14.70 1.75
N SER A 83 4.57 -14.60 3.05
CA SER A 83 3.98 -15.53 4.02
C SER A 83 2.52 -15.18 4.30
N GLN A 84 1.77 -16.15 4.81
CA GLN A 84 0.49 -15.85 5.45
C GLN A 84 0.69 -14.89 6.62
N PRO A 85 -0.26 -13.97 6.87
CA PRO A 85 -0.18 -13.10 8.02
C PRO A 85 -0.10 -13.90 9.32
N SER A 86 0.85 -13.54 10.18
CA SER A 86 0.88 -14.02 11.55
C SER A 86 0.21 -13.00 12.47
N THR A 87 -0.72 -13.48 13.27
CA THR A 87 -1.44 -12.68 14.27
C THR A 87 -1.23 -13.26 15.66
N THR A 88 -1.29 -12.42 16.67
CA THR A 88 -1.31 -12.81 18.09
C THR A 88 -2.64 -12.38 18.71
N SER A 89 -2.92 -12.78 19.92
CA SER A 89 -4.12 -12.34 20.65
C SER A 89 -4.22 -10.81 20.73
N SER A 90 -3.09 -10.11 20.80
CA SER A 90 -3.03 -8.63 20.79
C SER A 90 -3.36 -8.00 19.43
N SER A 91 -3.42 -8.80 18.36
CA SER A 91 -3.83 -8.31 17.03
C SER A 91 -5.35 -8.19 16.88
N PHE A 92 -6.13 -8.79 17.78
CA PHE A 92 -7.59 -8.69 17.78
C PHE A 92 -8.03 -7.56 18.71
N LYS A 93 -8.75 -6.60 18.16
CA LYS A 93 -9.19 -5.40 18.85
C LYS A 93 -10.69 -5.24 18.78
N ASP A 94 -11.25 -4.58 19.79
CA ASP A 94 -12.62 -4.10 19.75
C ASP A 94 -12.85 -3.30 18.45
N PRO A 95 -13.92 -3.56 17.70
CA PRO A 95 -14.20 -2.85 16.45
C PRO A 95 -14.68 -1.41 16.65
N THR A 96 -14.87 -0.95 17.89
CA THR A 96 -15.26 0.43 18.20
C THR A 96 -14.21 1.40 17.64
N GLY A 97 -14.62 2.28 16.76
CA GLY A 97 -13.73 3.20 16.06
C GLY A 97 -13.07 2.62 14.80
N ALA A 98 -13.27 1.34 14.50
CA ALA A 98 -12.75 0.77 13.26
C ALA A 98 -13.44 1.38 12.04
N ILE A 99 -12.62 1.84 11.08
CA ILE A 99 -13.06 2.40 9.80
C ILE A 99 -12.98 1.29 8.76
N LYS A 100 -14.03 1.10 7.97
CA LYS A 100 -14.02 0.19 6.82
C LYS A 100 -13.29 0.82 5.64
N ALA A 101 -12.71 -0.01 4.78
CA ALA A 101 -11.99 0.46 3.60
C ALA A 101 -12.87 1.32 2.69
N ASN A 102 -14.16 0.99 2.53
CA ASN A 102 -15.09 1.74 1.70
C ASN A 102 -15.56 3.08 2.31
N GLU A 103 -15.23 3.35 3.56
CA GLU A 103 -15.52 4.62 4.24
C GLU A 103 -14.43 5.68 4.01
N LEU A 104 -13.29 5.28 3.44
CA LEU A 104 -12.28 6.20 2.93
C LEU A 104 -12.33 6.21 1.40
N SER A 105 -12.30 7.39 0.80
CA SER A 105 -12.24 7.50 -0.66
C SER A 105 -11.16 8.49 -1.07
N ALA A 106 -10.24 8.04 -1.93
CA ALA A 106 -9.21 8.89 -2.53
C ALA A 106 -9.54 9.20 -3.97
N GLU A 107 -9.16 10.38 -4.41
CA GLU A 107 -9.23 10.83 -5.80
C GLU A 107 -7.94 11.53 -6.21
N ILE A 108 -7.49 11.34 -7.45
CA ILE A 108 -6.40 12.10 -8.04
C ILE A 108 -7.00 13.27 -8.80
N THR A 109 -6.53 14.47 -8.51
CA THR A 109 -6.94 15.72 -9.18
C THR A 109 -5.95 16.16 -10.25
N GLU A 110 -4.69 15.75 -10.10
CA GLU A 110 -3.63 16.12 -11.06
C GLU A 110 -2.58 15.01 -11.14
N VAL A 111 -2.18 14.68 -12.36
CA VAL A 111 -0.97 13.89 -12.64
C VAL A 111 -0.04 14.75 -13.47
N SER A 112 1.17 14.93 -13.00
CA SER A 112 2.19 15.71 -13.73
C SER A 112 3.54 14.99 -13.74
N SER A 113 4.30 15.25 -14.79
CA SER A 113 5.66 14.74 -14.98
C SER A 113 6.60 15.92 -15.19
N PRO A 114 7.04 16.60 -14.11
CA PRO A 114 7.83 17.81 -14.23
C PRO A 114 9.10 17.56 -15.05
N ASP A 115 9.43 18.54 -15.92
CA ASP A 115 10.62 18.47 -16.74
C ASP A 115 11.89 18.48 -15.88
N GLY A 116 12.89 17.69 -16.29
CA GLY A 116 14.15 17.56 -15.58
C GLY A 116 14.10 16.73 -14.30
N LEU A 117 12.93 16.25 -13.88
CA LEU A 117 12.77 15.40 -12.71
C LEU A 117 12.44 13.96 -13.12
N ASN A 118 13.02 13.01 -12.38
CA ASN A 118 12.82 11.57 -12.66
C ASN A 118 11.68 10.97 -11.85
N TYR A 119 10.56 11.68 -11.74
CA TYR A 119 9.35 11.18 -11.09
C TYR A 119 8.08 11.71 -11.72
N ASN A 120 7.00 10.96 -11.55
CA ASN A 120 5.62 11.40 -11.75
C ASN A 120 5.07 11.88 -10.41
N ARG A 121 4.32 12.97 -10.43
CA ARG A 121 3.63 13.53 -9.26
C ARG A 121 2.14 13.27 -9.40
N PHE A 122 1.55 12.68 -8.37
CA PHE A 122 0.11 12.43 -8.23
C PHE A 122 -0.39 13.28 -7.09
N SER A 123 -1.16 14.31 -7.39
CA SER A 123 -1.81 15.17 -6.39
C SER A 123 -3.28 14.82 -6.30
N GLY A 124 -3.82 14.80 -5.10
CA GLY A 124 -5.20 14.41 -4.89
C GLY A 124 -5.70 14.70 -3.50
N SER A 125 -6.82 14.13 -3.18
CA SER A 125 -7.44 14.26 -1.88
C SER A 125 -8.05 12.95 -1.41
N VAL A 126 -8.17 12.81 -0.09
CA VAL A 126 -8.85 11.72 0.57
C VAL A 126 -9.97 12.27 1.44
N THR A 127 -11.13 11.64 1.39
CA THR A 127 -12.30 11.97 2.20
C THR A 127 -12.60 10.83 3.16
N ASN A 128 -12.76 11.16 4.44
CA ASN A 128 -13.22 10.24 5.47
C ASN A 128 -14.73 10.33 5.61
N LYS A 129 -15.45 9.31 5.14
CA LYS A 129 -16.92 9.21 5.21
C LYS A 129 -17.39 8.48 6.47
N SER A 130 -16.46 7.99 7.30
CA SER A 130 -16.80 7.29 8.53
C SER A 130 -17.26 8.26 9.62
N ARG A 131 -17.87 7.72 10.66
CA ARG A 131 -18.24 8.48 11.88
C ARG A 131 -17.07 8.68 12.85
N TYR A 132 -15.90 8.11 12.56
CA TYR A 132 -14.70 8.20 13.39
C TYR A 132 -13.59 8.95 12.65
N PRO A 133 -12.69 9.65 13.36
CA PRO A 133 -11.50 10.20 12.73
C PRO A 133 -10.58 9.07 12.25
N SER A 134 -9.93 9.26 11.10
CA SER A 134 -8.85 8.38 10.64
C SER A 134 -7.53 8.97 11.12
N GLU A 135 -6.94 8.36 12.13
CA GLU A 135 -5.71 8.86 12.78
C GLU A 135 -4.50 8.77 11.84
N CYS A 136 -4.47 7.75 11.02
CA CYS A 136 -3.48 7.58 9.96
C CYS A 136 -4.13 6.89 8.76
N THR A 137 -3.88 7.43 7.57
CA THR A 137 -4.45 6.89 6.32
C THR A 137 -3.32 6.55 5.37
N GLN A 138 -3.31 5.33 4.84
CA GLN A 138 -2.45 4.98 3.73
C GLN A 138 -3.14 5.33 2.42
N ILE A 139 -2.44 6.07 1.57
CA ILE A 139 -2.81 6.30 0.17
C ILE A 139 -1.92 5.41 -0.68
N SER A 140 -2.52 4.52 -1.45
CA SER A 140 -1.83 3.63 -2.38
C SER A 140 -2.16 4.03 -3.81
N ILE A 141 -1.15 4.08 -4.67
CA ILE A 141 -1.33 4.20 -6.11
C ILE A 141 -0.89 2.91 -6.79
N ILE A 142 -1.68 2.43 -7.74
CA ILE A 142 -1.42 1.21 -8.48
C ILE A 142 -1.41 1.58 -9.96
N LEU A 143 -0.25 1.43 -10.59
CA LEU A 143 -0.05 1.76 -12.00
C LEU A 143 -0.31 0.53 -12.86
N LYS A 144 -1.05 0.73 -13.94
CA LYS A 144 -1.42 -0.34 -14.87
C LYS A 144 -0.97 0.02 -16.28
N LYS A 145 -0.66 -1.01 -17.06
CA LYS A 145 -0.41 -0.94 -18.50
C LYS A 145 -1.12 -2.09 -19.18
N ASN A 146 -1.96 -1.78 -20.14
CA ASN A 146 -2.81 -2.77 -20.81
C ASN A 146 -3.61 -3.62 -19.80
N GLY A 147 -4.15 -2.98 -18.76
CA GLY A 147 -4.90 -3.62 -17.69
C GLY A 147 -4.10 -4.44 -16.67
N LYS A 148 -2.79 -4.63 -16.87
CA LYS A 148 -1.90 -5.35 -15.93
C LYS A 148 -1.21 -4.38 -14.97
N ILE A 149 -1.09 -4.78 -13.71
CA ILE A 149 -0.32 -4.02 -12.72
C ILE A 149 1.15 -4.06 -13.11
N VAL A 150 1.76 -2.88 -13.25
CA VAL A 150 3.17 -2.71 -13.61
C VAL A 150 4.00 -2.09 -12.51
N SER A 151 3.38 -1.36 -11.59
CA SER A 151 4.02 -0.84 -10.39
C SER A 151 2.98 -0.40 -9.38
N SER A 152 3.44 -0.07 -8.19
CA SER A 152 2.63 0.56 -7.15
C SER A 152 3.52 1.35 -6.21
N ASP A 153 2.92 2.30 -5.50
CA ASP A 153 3.59 3.06 -4.46
C ASP A 153 2.58 3.49 -3.40
N PHE A 154 3.05 4.00 -2.28
CA PHE A 154 2.17 4.47 -1.21
C PHE A 154 2.79 5.62 -0.41
N LEU A 155 1.93 6.34 0.27
CA LEU A 155 2.31 7.28 1.32
C LEU A 155 1.40 7.09 2.54
N LEU A 156 1.89 7.50 3.70
CA LEU A 156 1.13 7.56 4.94
C LEU A 156 0.80 9.01 5.27
N LEU A 157 -0.48 9.31 5.38
CA LEU A 157 -0.97 10.56 5.95
C LEU A 157 -1.08 10.36 7.46
N THR A 158 -0.18 10.98 8.20
CA THR A 158 -0.11 10.89 9.66
C THR A 158 -0.88 12.02 10.36
N ILE A 159 -1.49 12.90 9.58
CA ILE A 159 -2.39 13.94 10.11
C ILE A 159 -3.80 13.35 10.14
N PRO A 160 -4.47 13.36 11.30
CA PRO A 160 -5.82 12.83 11.41
C PRO A 160 -6.80 13.51 10.46
N ILE A 161 -7.65 12.69 9.83
CA ILE A 161 -8.75 13.17 8.99
C ILE A 161 -10.04 13.01 9.81
N PRO A 162 -10.66 14.11 10.25
CA PRO A 162 -11.88 14.03 11.06
C PRO A 162 -13.03 13.36 10.30
N SER A 163 -14.03 12.89 11.01
CA SER A 163 -15.29 12.39 10.43
C SER A 163 -15.88 13.41 9.47
N GLY A 164 -16.23 12.98 8.25
CA GLY A 164 -16.69 13.85 7.17
C GLY A 164 -15.63 14.79 6.59
N GLY A 165 -14.40 14.75 7.10
CA GLY A 165 -13.31 15.63 6.68
C GLY A 165 -12.61 15.17 5.40
N LYS A 166 -11.80 16.09 4.87
CA LYS A 166 -10.99 15.89 3.66
C LYS A 166 -9.55 16.34 3.93
N SER A 167 -8.57 15.62 3.36
CA SER A 167 -7.15 15.98 3.40
C SER A 167 -6.56 15.86 2.00
N ASN A 168 -5.63 16.74 1.66
CA ASN A 168 -4.90 16.68 0.41
C ASN A 168 -3.62 15.85 0.57
N PHE A 169 -3.18 15.25 -0.53
CA PHE A 169 -1.91 14.52 -0.57
C PHE A 169 -1.17 14.76 -1.88
N THR A 170 0.13 14.49 -1.85
CA THR A 170 0.97 14.40 -3.05
C THR A 170 1.85 13.17 -2.91
N LEU A 171 1.81 12.29 -3.90
CA LEU A 171 2.63 11.09 -3.99
C LEU A 171 3.56 11.20 -5.20
N TYR A 172 4.80 10.78 -5.03
CA TYR A 172 5.81 10.75 -6.08
C TYR A 172 6.14 9.31 -6.44
N HIS A 173 6.20 9.02 -7.73
CA HIS A 173 6.59 7.71 -8.25
C HIS A 173 7.64 7.88 -9.35
N THR A 174 8.65 7.01 -9.39
CA THR A 174 9.70 7.06 -10.43
C THR A 174 9.12 7.03 -11.85
N LYS A 175 9.75 7.75 -12.79
CA LYS A 175 9.38 7.74 -14.21
C LYS A 175 9.76 6.46 -14.96
N ASP A 176 10.55 5.58 -14.34
CA ASP A 176 11.09 4.39 -15.01
C ASP A 176 10.02 3.36 -15.40
N VAL A 177 8.78 3.54 -14.90
CA VAL A 177 7.66 2.67 -15.19
C VAL A 177 6.65 3.37 -16.07
N SER A 178 6.50 2.89 -17.31
CA SER A 178 5.46 3.35 -18.23
C SER A 178 4.11 2.74 -17.86
N PHE A 179 3.07 3.57 -17.78
CA PHE A 179 1.68 3.17 -17.49
C PHE A 179 0.70 3.93 -18.39
N ASP A 180 -0.51 3.40 -18.55
CA ASP A 180 -1.61 4.02 -19.30
C ASP A 180 -2.82 4.33 -18.41
N SER A 181 -2.86 3.74 -17.23
CA SER A 181 -3.95 3.94 -16.26
C SER A 181 -3.43 3.74 -14.83
N TYR A 182 -4.18 4.26 -13.88
CA TYR A 182 -3.88 4.12 -12.46
C TYR A 182 -5.15 3.92 -11.65
N GLU A 183 -4.95 3.41 -10.45
CA GLU A 183 -5.96 3.28 -9.42
C GLU A 183 -5.41 3.91 -8.14
N VAL A 184 -6.24 4.66 -7.42
CA VAL A 184 -5.88 5.20 -6.11
C VAL A 184 -6.80 4.63 -5.04
N ILE A 185 -6.22 4.24 -3.92
CA ILE A 185 -6.92 3.60 -2.81
C ILE A 185 -6.50 4.29 -1.52
N ALA A 186 -7.48 4.57 -0.66
CA ALA A 186 -7.24 4.98 0.72
C ALA A 186 -7.63 3.84 1.67
N THR A 187 -6.78 3.56 2.63
CA THR A 187 -7.04 2.54 3.66
C THR A 187 -6.69 3.07 5.04
N PRO A 188 -7.46 2.72 6.09
CA PRO A 188 -7.12 3.09 7.45
C PRO A 188 -5.87 2.33 7.88
N TRP A 189 -4.91 3.03 8.51
CA TRP A 189 -3.69 2.39 9.02
C TRP A 189 -3.82 1.94 10.46
N PHE A 190 -4.55 2.69 11.30
CA PHE A 190 -4.84 2.39 12.70
C PHE A 190 -6.34 2.50 12.98
#